data_6a6d92b3466c3ebf313c327fb2819651
#
_entry.id   6a6d92b3466c3ebf313c327fb2819651
#
_cell.length_a   1.000
_cell.length_b   1.000
_cell.length_c   1.000
_cell.angle_alpha   90.00
_cell.angle_beta   90.00
_cell.angle_gamma   90.00
#
_symmetry.space_group_name_H-M   'P 1'
#
loop_
_entity.id
_entity.type
_entity.pdbx_description
1 polymer ?
#
loop_
_entity_poly.entity_id
_entity_poly.type
_entity_poly.pdbx_seq_one_letter_code
_entity_poly.pdbx_strand_id
1 'polypeptide(L)'
;FRVSDGSYYESMKLWMSQALENDISREVWKVYKRVMEEEDFTRKSKMGALQFKASPKWRQVIEECYGHMDQSRYPGLTPEKLAYAVDMGLLAMVQLSMRYVEHYAPLAELKEAAWHQLTILDKGIRE
;
A
#
# COMPACT_ATOMS: atom_id res chain seq x y z
N PHE A 1 2.88 7.73 -5.01
CA PHE A 1 1.97 7.90 -3.88
C PHE A 1 1.84 9.37 -3.51
N ARG A 2 0.62 9.84 -3.40
CA ARG A 2 0.33 11.20 -2.96
C ARG A 2 -0.71 11.17 -1.85
N VAL A 3 -0.54 12.06 -0.86
CA VAL A 3 -1.52 12.18 0.23
C VAL A 3 -2.78 12.89 -0.29
N SER A 4 -3.93 12.31 0.01
CA SER A 4 -5.24 12.86 -0.30
C SER A 4 -6.00 13.11 0.99
N ASP A 5 -6.49 14.32 1.19
CA ASP A 5 -7.31 14.73 2.34
C ASP A 5 -6.64 14.47 3.70
N GLY A 6 -5.32 14.44 3.75
CA GLY A 6 -4.57 14.15 4.98
C GLY A 6 -4.82 12.76 5.55
N SER A 7 -5.42 11.85 4.79
CA SER A 7 -5.86 10.53 5.21
C SER A 7 -5.06 9.43 4.54
N TYR A 8 -4.56 8.47 5.33
CA TYR A 8 -3.94 7.27 4.80
C TYR A 8 -4.93 6.45 3.96
N TYR A 9 -6.13 6.22 4.49
CA TYR A 9 -7.16 5.45 3.81
C TYR A 9 -7.50 6.04 2.44
N GLU A 10 -7.82 7.33 2.38
CA GLU A 10 -8.19 7.98 1.12
C GLU A 10 -7.02 8.00 0.12
N SER A 11 -5.81 8.23 0.61
CA SER A 11 -4.61 8.25 -0.23
C SER A 11 -4.34 6.91 -0.88
N MET A 12 -4.36 5.84 -0.10
CA MET A 12 -4.12 4.49 -0.60
C MET A 12 -5.26 4.01 -1.49
N LYS A 13 -6.50 4.33 -1.14
CA LYS A 13 -7.66 3.97 -1.95
C LYS A 13 -7.60 4.60 -3.33
N LEU A 14 -7.28 5.89 -3.39
CA LEU A 14 -7.15 6.60 -4.66
C LEU A 14 -6.04 5.96 -5.52
N TRP A 15 -4.88 5.73 -4.93
CA TRP A 15 -3.75 5.15 -5.65
C TRP A 15 -4.05 3.74 -6.15
N MET A 16 -4.64 2.89 -5.31
CA MET A 16 -4.99 1.52 -5.68
C MET A 16 -6.11 1.48 -6.73
N SER A 17 -7.09 2.39 -6.64
CA SER A 17 -8.15 2.49 -7.65
C SER A 17 -7.57 2.84 -9.02
N GLN A 18 -6.66 3.79 -9.07
CA GLN A 18 -5.98 4.16 -10.30
C GLN A 18 -5.18 3.00 -10.87
N ALA A 19 -4.45 2.29 -10.03
CA ALA A 19 -3.67 1.13 -10.44
C ALA A 19 -4.56 0.01 -10.99
N LEU A 20 -5.72 -0.24 -10.36
CA LEU A 20 -6.63 -1.31 -10.79
C LEU A 20 -7.46 -0.94 -12.03
N GLU A 21 -7.76 0.34 -12.23
CA GLU A 21 -8.66 0.78 -13.30
C GLU A 21 -7.93 1.22 -14.58
N ASN A 22 -6.71 1.73 -14.46
CA ASN A 22 -6.13 2.47 -15.56
C ASN A 22 -5.20 1.71 -16.50
N ASP A 23 -4.54 0.65 -16.16
CA ASP A 23 -3.61 0.02 -17.11
C ASP A 23 -3.26 -1.42 -16.80
N ILE A 24 -4.03 -2.05 -15.94
CA ILE A 24 -3.56 -3.33 -15.49
C ILE A 24 -4.30 -4.42 -16.20
N SER A 25 -3.71 -4.83 -17.32
CA SER A 25 -4.11 -6.05 -17.97
C SER A 25 -3.71 -7.24 -17.10
N ARG A 26 -4.38 -8.34 -17.28
CA ARG A 26 -4.05 -9.60 -16.62
C ARG A 26 -2.59 -10.00 -16.87
N GLU A 27 -2.05 -9.64 -18.02
CA GLU A 27 -0.65 -9.93 -18.38
C GLU A 27 0.34 -9.18 -17.48
N VAL A 28 0.05 -7.91 -17.17
CA VAL A 28 0.89 -7.14 -16.25
C VAL A 28 0.89 -7.77 -14.86
N TRP A 29 -0.29 -8.21 -14.39
CA TRP A 29 -0.38 -8.89 -13.09
C TRP A 29 0.38 -10.21 -13.04
N LYS A 30 0.47 -10.92 -14.15
CA LYS A 30 1.30 -12.13 -14.24
C LYS A 30 2.78 -11.82 -14.03
N VAL A 31 3.24 -10.69 -14.55
CA VAL A 31 4.62 -10.24 -14.30
C VAL A 31 4.82 -9.92 -12.82
N TYR A 32 3.88 -9.19 -12.21
CA TYR A 32 3.93 -8.93 -10.77
C TYR A 32 3.96 -10.21 -9.94
N LYS A 33 3.18 -11.20 -10.32
CA LYS A 33 3.17 -12.48 -9.65
C LYS A 33 4.56 -13.12 -9.63
N ARG A 34 5.28 -13.11 -10.76
CA ARG A 34 6.64 -13.64 -10.85
C ARG A 34 7.59 -12.92 -9.91
N VAL A 35 7.50 -11.59 -9.87
CA VAL A 35 8.33 -10.78 -8.98
C VAL A 35 8.03 -11.12 -7.52
N MET A 36 6.76 -11.36 -7.19
CA MET A 36 6.31 -11.68 -5.83
C MET A 36 6.71 -13.08 -5.37
N GLU A 37 6.83 -14.01 -6.30
CA GLU A 37 7.30 -15.36 -5.99
C GLU A 37 8.78 -15.39 -5.68
N GLU A 38 9.52 -14.34 -6.04
CA GLU A 38 10.90 -14.20 -5.64
C GLU A 38 10.97 -13.94 -4.13
N GLU A 39 11.76 -14.75 -3.46
CA GLU A 39 11.89 -14.79 -2.01
C GLU A 39 12.20 -13.42 -1.39
N ASP A 40 12.97 -12.61 -2.10
CA ASP A 40 13.44 -11.31 -1.62
C ASP A 40 12.35 -10.25 -1.52
N PHE A 41 11.33 -10.29 -2.39
CA PHE A 41 10.31 -9.26 -2.39
C PHE A 41 9.47 -9.30 -1.12
N THR A 42 8.98 -10.48 -0.74
CA THR A 42 8.16 -10.64 0.47
C THR A 42 8.93 -10.21 1.72
N ARG A 43 10.21 -10.55 1.78
CA ARG A 43 11.08 -10.18 2.90
C ARG A 43 11.28 -8.66 2.95
N LYS A 44 11.56 -8.03 1.81
CA LYS A 44 11.73 -6.57 1.74
C LYS A 44 10.46 -5.83 2.13
N SER A 45 9.30 -6.31 1.69
CA SER A 45 8.02 -5.70 2.04
C SER A 45 7.73 -5.77 3.53
N LYS A 46 8.10 -6.87 4.19
CA LYS A 46 7.94 -7.01 5.64
C LYS A 46 8.89 -6.12 6.44
N MET A 47 9.88 -5.52 5.80
CA MET A 47 10.90 -4.72 6.43
C MET A 47 10.83 -3.24 6.04
N GLY A 48 9.64 -2.76 5.67
CA GLY A 48 9.46 -1.38 5.20
C GLY A 48 10.03 -0.32 6.14
N ALA A 49 9.87 -0.49 7.45
CA ALA A 49 10.44 0.43 8.43
C ALA A 49 11.99 0.44 8.40
N LEU A 50 12.60 -0.71 8.12
CA LEU A 50 14.06 -0.79 7.96
C LEU A 50 14.52 -0.15 6.66
N GLN A 51 13.76 -0.33 5.57
CA GLN A 51 14.05 0.35 4.31
C GLN A 51 13.96 1.86 4.45
N PHE A 52 13.00 2.35 5.23
CA PHE A 52 12.89 3.77 5.54
C PHE A 52 14.20 4.32 6.12
N LYS A 53 14.84 3.57 7.01
CA LYS A 53 16.12 3.98 7.61
C LYS A 53 17.31 3.84 6.66
N ALA A 54 17.27 2.84 5.77
CA ALA A 54 18.40 2.50 4.90
C ALA A 54 18.41 3.26 3.58
N SER A 55 17.26 3.67 3.05
CA SER A 55 17.13 4.35 1.76
C SER A 55 16.81 5.83 1.94
N PRO A 56 17.76 6.74 1.65
CA PRO A 56 17.50 8.18 1.76
C PRO A 56 16.36 8.65 0.86
N LYS A 57 16.25 8.07 -0.33
CA LYS A 57 15.19 8.43 -1.29
C LYS A 57 13.80 8.03 -0.78
N TRP A 58 13.68 6.84 -0.24
CA TRP A 58 12.41 6.36 0.36
C TRP A 58 12.04 7.18 1.58
N ARG A 59 13.02 7.49 2.42
CA ARG A 59 12.84 8.34 3.59
C ARG A 59 12.29 9.71 3.19
N GLN A 60 12.86 10.32 2.15
CA GLN A 60 12.43 11.63 1.67
C GLN A 60 10.97 11.60 1.22
N VAL A 61 10.57 10.58 0.45
CA VAL A 61 9.19 10.42 -0.01
C VAL A 61 8.23 10.29 1.17
N ILE A 62 8.56 9.45 2.13
CA ILE A 62 7.69 9.20 3.30
C ILE A 62 7.60 10.42 4.21
N GLU A 63 8.71 11.11 4.46
CA GLU A 63 8.70 12.33 5.27
C GLU A 63 7.86 13.43 4.63
N GLU A 64 7.92 13.55 3.31
CA GLU A 64 7.08 14.49 2.57
C GLU A 64 5.60 14.12 2.71
N CYS A 65 5.25 12.85 2.54
CA CYS A 65 3.89 12.37 2.76
C CYS A 65 3.42 12.59 4.19
N TYR A 66 4.28 12.32 5.16
CA TYR A 66 3.98 12.54 6.57
C TYR A 66 3.62 14.01 6.84
N GLY A 67 4.34 14.94 6.22
CA GLY A 67 4.05 16.37 6.36
C GLY A 67 2.68 16.78 5.84
N HIS A 68 2.07 16.01 4.96
CA HIS A 68 0.73 16.26 4.42
C HIS A 68 -0.38 15.50 5.15
N MET A 69 -0.04 14.67 6.14
CA MET A 69 -1.04 13.94 6.92
C MET A 69 -1.73 14.85 7.93
N ASP A 70 -3.01 14.56 8.19
CA ASP A 70 -3.77 15.28 9.20
C ASP A 70 -3.34 14.81 10.60
N GLN A 71 -2.55 15.61 11.26
CA GLN A 71 -1.99 15.29 12.57
C GLN A 71 -3.07 15.12 13.65
N SER A 72 -4.22 15.74 13.48
CA SER A 72 -5.32 15.60 14.44
C SER A 72 -5.98 14.22 14.38
N ARG A 73 -5.98 13.61 13.19
CA ARG A 73 -6.50 12.24 13.00
C ARG A 73 -5.51 11.17 13.44
N TYR A 74 -4.22 11.47 13.36
CA TYR A 74 -3.14 10.50 13.59
C TYR A 74 -2.17 11.01 14.65
N PRO A 75 -2.63 11.19 15.89
CA PRO A 75 -1.80 11.86 16.91
C PRO A 75 -0.52 11.12 17.28
N GLY A 76 -0.50 9.80 17.12
CA GLY A 76 0.67 8.98 17.41
C GLY A 76 1.49 8.57 16.18
N LEU A 77 1.16 9.12 15.00
CA LEU A 77 1.82 8.73 13.77
C LEU A 77 3.25 9.26 13.71
N THR A 78 4.17 8.39 13.27
CA THR A 78 5.54 8.75 12.96
C THR A 78 5.82 8.42 11.49
N PRO A 79 6.86 9.01 10.88
CA PRO A 79 7.23 8.62 9.51
C PRO A 79 7.51 7.13 9.36
N GLU A 80 8.08 6.47 10.38
CA GLU A 80 8.33 5.02 10.35
C GLU A 80 7.04 4.21 10.32
N LYS A 81 6.05 4.61 11.12
CA LYS A 81 4.74 3.95 11.12
C LYS A 81 4.02 4.14 9.79
N LEU A 82 4.12 5.33 9.21
CA LEU A 82 3.55 5.61 7.90
C LEU A 82 4.22 4.74 6.82
N ALA A 83 5.54 4.64 6.85
CA ALA A 83 6.28 3.79 5.91
C ALA A 83 5.82 2.33 5.98
N TYR A 84 5.65 1.82 7.20
CA TYR A 84 5.17 0.46 7.41
C TYR A 84 3.74 0.28 6.86
N ALA A 85 2.84 1.22 7.14
CA ALA A 85 1.46 1.14 6.68
C ALA A 85 1.35 1.20 5.16
N VAL A 86 2.15 2.05 4.50
CA VAL A 86 2.19 2.12 3.03
C VAL A 86 2.69 0.79 2.47
N ASP A 87 3.74 0.23 3.04
CA ASP A 87 4.30 -1.05 2.60
C ASP A 87 3.29 -2.19 2.74
N MET A 88 2.59 -2.26 3.87
CA MET A 88 1.55 -3.28 4.09
C MET A 88 0.37 -3.12 3.14
N GLY A 89 0.00 -1.88 2.82
CA GLY A 89 -1.04 -1.61 1.83
C GLY A 89 -0.64 -2.09 0.43
N LEU A 90 0.61 -1.86 0.04
CA LEU A 90 1.14 -2.35 -1.23
C LEU A 90 1.11 -3.88 -1.29
N LEU A 91 1.54 -4.53 -0.22
CA LEU A 91 1.54 -5.99 -0.14
C LEU A 91 0.12 -6.56 -0.27
N ALA A 92 -0.84 -5.94 0.41
CA ALA A 92 -2.24 -6.35 0.31
C ALA A 92 -2.76 -6.23 -1.13
N MET A 93 -2.43 -5.15 -1.81
CA MET A 93 -2.82 -4.96 -3.21
C MET A 93 -2.26 -6.06 -4.10
N VAL A 94 -0.99 -6.41 -3.93
CA VAL A 94 -0.38 -7.44 -4.74
C VAL A 94 -1.01 -8.81 -4.49
N GLN A 95 -1.27 -9.16 -3.24
CA GLN A 95 -1.93 -10.42 -2.91
C GLN A 95 -3.33 -10.51 -3.54
N LEU A 96 -4.08 -9.42 -3.51
CA LEU A 96 -5.41 -9.38 -4.13
C LEU A 96 -5.33 -9.47 -5.65
N SER A 97 -4.34 -8.83 -6.26
CA SER A 97 -4.14 -8.92 -7.71
C SER A 97 -3.80 -10.33 -8.16
N MET A 98 -3.09 -11.09 -7.33
CA MET A 98 -2.83 -12.50 -7.62
C MET A 98 -4.12 -13.32 -7.70
N ARG A 99 -5.08 -13.05 -6.81
CA ARG A 99 -6.40 -13.69 -6.87
C ARG A 99 -7.15 -13.34 -8.14
N TYR A 100 -7.04 -12.09 -8.58
CA TYR A 100 -7.63 -11.67 -9.85
C TYR A 100 -7.06 -12.44 -11.03
N VAL A 101 -5.75 -12.63 -11.05
CA VAL A 101 -5.06 -13.35 -12.13
C VAL A 101 -5.32 -14.86 -12.07
N GLU A 102 -5.21 -15.47 -10.89
CA GLU A 102 -5.26 -16.93 -10.74
C GLU A 102 -6.67 -17.50 -10.69
N HIS A 103 -7.58 -16.78 -10.03
CA HIS A 103 -8.91 -17.29 -9.72
C HIS A 103 -10.03 -16.55 -10.43
N TYR A 104 -9.69 -15.59 -11.30
CA TYR A 104 -10.67 -14.80 -12.04
C TYR A 104 -11.72 -14.14 -11.15
N ALA A 105 -11.32 -13.75 -9.94
CA ALA A 105 -12.21 -13.09 -9.00
C ALA A 105 -12.75 -11.77 -9.59
N PRO A 106 -14.01 -11.42 -9.34
CA PRO A 106 -14.57 -10.15 -9.80
C PRO A 106 -13.83 -8.95 -9.21
N LEU A 107 -13.58 -7.95 -10.03
CA LEU A 107 -12.85 -6.76 -9.61
C LEU A 107 -13.53 -6.05 -8.43
N ALA A 108 -14.86 -6.03 -8.42
CA ALA A 108 -15.63 -5.41 -7.33
C ALA A 108 -15.34 -6.08 -5.98
N GLU A 109 -15.24 -7.40 -5.95
CA GLU A 109 -14.90 -8.13 -4.72
C GLU A 109 -13.48 -7.84 -4.25
N LEU A 110 -12.54 -7.72 -5.20
CA LEU A 110 -11.15 -7.38 -4.88
C LEU A 110 -11.05 -5.99 -4.30
N LYS A 111 -11.77 -5.02 -4.85
CA LYS A 111 -11.80 -3.65 -4.33
C LYS A 111 -12.38 -3.63 -2.93
N GLU A 112 -13.47 -4.34 -2.68
CA GLU A 112 -14.09 -4.40 -1.35
C GLU A 112 -13.12 -4.97 -0.32
N ALA A 113 -12.44 -6.06 -0.65
CA ALA A 113 -11.44 -6.66 0.23
C ALA A 113 -10.26 -5.71 0.48
N ALA A 114 -9.80 -4.99 -0.55
CA ALA A 114 -8.73 -4.01 -0.42
C ALA A 114 -9.14 -2.85 0.50
N TRP A 115 -10.35 -2.33 0.34
CA TRP A 115 -10.85 -1.24 1.19
C TRP A 115 -10.98 -1.66 2.65
N HIS A 116 -11.38 -2.90 2.88
CA HIS A 116 -11.45 -3.45 4.23
C HIS A 116 -10.06 -3.52 4.87
N GLN A 117 -9.05 -3.99 4.14
CA GLN A 117 -7.67 -4.03 4.62
C GLN A 117 -7.14 -2.63 4.94
N LEU A 118 -7.42 -1.65 4.07
CA LEU A 118 -7.01 -0.28 4.31
C LEU A 118 -7.67 0.32 5.55
N THR A 119 -8.92 -0.05 5.81
CA THR A 119 -9.62 0.39 7.03
C THR A 119 -8.92 -0.12 8.28
N ILE A 120 -8.50 -1.39 8.28
CA ILE A 120 -7.78 -1.98 9.40
C ILE A 120 -6.44 -1.28 9.62
N LEU A 121 -5.68 -1.05 8.55
CA LEU A 121 -4.39 -0.37 8.63
C LEU A 121 -4.53 1.08 9.08
N ASP A 122 -5.53 1.78 8.57
CA ASP A 122 -5.80 3.17 8.95
C ASP A 122 -6.11 3.29 10.44
N LYS A 123 -6.95 2.40 10.97
CA LYS A 123 -7.23 2.36 12.42
C LYS A 123 -5.97 2.08 13.23
N GLY A 124 -5.14 1.16 12.75
CA GLY A 124 -3.90 0.79 13.45
C GLY A 124 -2.94 1.96 13.61
N ILE A 125 -2.82 2.82 12.61
CA ILE A 125 -1.91 3.97 12.69
C ILE A 125 -2.51 5.20 13.38
N ARG A 126 -3.82 5.21 13.65
CA ARG A 126 -4.46 6.27 14.46
C ARG A 126 -4.18 6.13 15.94
N GLU A 127 -3.87 4.94 16.37
CA GLU A 127 -3.54 4.62 17.75
C GLU A 127 -2.03 4.80 17.98
#